data_fdf90e241f9cc811eab46b64d477971a
#
_entry.id   fdf90e241f9cc811eab46b64d477971a
#
_cell.length_a   1.000
_cell.length_b   1.000
_cell.length_c   1.000
_cell.angle_alpha   90.00
_cell.angle_beta   90.00
_cell.angle_gamma   90.00
#
_symmetry.space_group_name_H-M   'P 1'
#
loop_
_entity.id
_entity.type
_entity.pdbx_description
1 polymer ?
#
loop_
_entity_poly.entity_id
_entity_poly.type
_entity_poly.pdbx_seq_one_letter_code
_entity_poly.pdbx_strand_id
1 'polypeptide(L)'
;MHTRMIGKHEVGAIGLGLMTFDQTGTQPREQLAATVRAALDAGVSFFDTADAYGPGDELGARTQGANESLIAGLLDELGVRDRVLLATKGGHVRVGDDGRWDLDSSSAHLKQAVDDSLRRLGVERIALWQHHRPDPQVDYAEVMGTLKEIADSGKVEMVGLSNANPEQIRLGKSVLGDALVSVQNQFSPAFRSSRPEIDVCEDLGLTFLPWGPLGGLSSAKELGDKHRAFAEIAEAHGVSPQQVTLAWELAQSPWVIPIPGAKRPSSITDAAAAAELELTAEEIARLDAA
;
A
#
# COMPACT_ATOMS: atom_id res chain seq x y z
N MET A 1 10.44 -16.17 -2.14
CA MET A 1 10.47 -14.68 -2.28
C MET A 1 11.53 -14.12 -1.36
N HIS A 2 12.41 -13.25 -1.85
CA HIS A 2 13.31 -12.49 -0.98
C HIS A 2 12.54 -11.46 -0.15
N THR A 3 13.17 -10.96 0.92
CA THR A 3 12.55 -10.08 1.91
C THR A 3 13.11 -8.68 1.85
N ARG A 4 12.36 -7.70 2.35
CA ARG A 4 12.75 -6.30 2.55
C ARG A 4 12.26 -5.81 3.91
N MET A 5 12.75 -4.65 4.35
CA MET A 5 12.41 -4.10 5.66
C MET A 5 11.33 -3.03 5.57
N ILE A 6 10.41 -3.02 6.52
CA ILE A 6 9.56 -1.87 6.85
C ILE A 6 9.85 -1.51 8.31
N GLY A 7 10.59 -0.43 8.53
CA GLY A 7 11.14 -0.14 9.85
C GLY A 7 11.99 -1.32 10.36
N LYS A 8 11.58 -1.95 11.47
CA LYS A 8 12.27 -3.12 12.04
C LYS A 8 11.70 -4.47 11.62
N HIS A 9 10.63 -4.49 10.82
CA HIS A 9 9.94 -5.71 10.42
C HIS A 9 10.42 -6.18 9.04
N GLU A 10 10.78 -7.44 8.97
CA GLU A 10 11.10 -8.12 7.71
C GLU A 10 9.80 -8.63 7.09
N VAL A 11 9.57 -8.29 5.82
CA VAL A 11 8.38 -8.67 5.04
C VAL A 11 8.77 -9.15 3.66
N GLY A 12 7.87 -9.84 2.97
CA GLY A 12 8.08 -10.18 1.56
C GLY A 12 8.28 -8.93 0.70
N ALA A 13 9.11 -9.02 -0.33
CA ALA A 13 9.43 -7.89 -1.21
C ALA A 13 8.23 -7.39 -2.04
N ILE A 14 7.14 -8.13 -2.08
CA ILE A 14 5.84 -7.74 -2.64
C ILE A 14 4.81 -7.73 -1.51
N GLY A 15 4.01 -6.66 -1.43
CA GLY A 15 2.87 -6.56 -0.52
C GLY A 15 1.54 -6.84 -1.23
N LEU A 16 0.45 -6.86 -0.47
CA LEU A 16 -0.92 -6.99 -0.98
C LEU A 16 -1.72 -5.73 -0.66
N GLY A 17 -2.07 -4.96 -1.72
CA GLY A 17 -3.00 -3.83 -1.62
C GLY A 17 -4.45 -4.31 -1.55
N LEU A 18 -5.17 -3.90 -0.51
CA LEU A 18 -6.53 -4.38 -0.23
C LEU A 18 -7.64 -3.44 -0.69
N MET A 19 -7.32 -2.29 -1.29
CA MET A 19 -8.35 -1.33 -1.75
C MET A 19 -9.41 -1.98 -2.64
N THR A 20 -8.98 -2.90 -3.52
CA THR A 20 -9.90 -3.57 -4.45
C THR A 20 -10.41 -4.92 -3.94
N PHE A 21 -10.01 -5.34 -2.74
CA PHE A 21 -10.21 -6.71 -2.25
C PHE A 21 -11.69 -7.10 -2.23
N ASP A 22 -12.55 -6.22 -1.73
CA ASP A 22 -14.02 -6.35 -1.84
C ASP A 22 -14.68 -4.99 -2.12
N GLN A 23 -14.27 -4.33 -3.19
CA GLN A 23 -14.73 -2.99 -3.54
C GLN A 23 -16.23 -2.92 -3.89
N THR A 24 -16.82 -4.04 -4.31
CA THR A 24 -18.24 -4.14 -4.67
C THR A 24 -19.10 -4.71 -3.56
N GLY A 25 -18.51 -5.23 -2.47
CA GLY A 25 -19.27 -5.96 -1.43
C GLY A 25 -19.83 -7.30 -1.89
N THR A 26 -19.40 -7.80 -3.05
CA THR A 26 -19.98 -8.99 -3.70
C THR A 26 -18.99 -10.14 -3.90
N GLN A 27 -17.73 -9.96 -3.48
CA GLN A 27 -16.73 -11.02 -3.61
C GLN A 27 -17.04 -12.18 -2.66
N PRO A 28 -17.02 -13.44 -3.15
CA PRO A 28 -17.23 -14.59 -2.28
C PRO A 28 -16.16 -14.64 -1.18
N ARG A 29 -16.58 -14.73 0.08
CA ARG A 29 -15.66 -14.77 1.24
C ARG A 29 -14.62 -15.89 1.12
N GLU A 30 -15.02 -17.04 0.58
CA GLU A 30 -14.11 -18.16 0.31
C GLU A 30 -12.98 -17.79 -0.67
N GLN A 31 -13.29 -17.02 -1.73
CA GLN A 31 -12.30 -16.53 -2.68
C GLN A 31 -11.32 -15.55 -2.02
N LEU A 32 -11.83 -14.65 -1.17
CA LEU A 32 -10.99 -13.72 -0.42
C LEU A 32 -10.06 -14.48 0.55
N ALA A 33 -10.59 -15.45 1.29
CA ALA A 33 -9.80 -16.32 2.17
C ALA A 33 -8.75 -17.12 1.40
N ALA A 34 -9.10 -17.68 0.23
CA ALA A 34 -8.15 -18.38 -0.63
C ALA A 34 -7.05 -17.45 -1.15
N THR A 35 -7.37 -16.18 -1.43
CA THR A 35 -6.39 -15.18 -1.86
C THR A 35 -5.41 -14.82 -0.74
N VAL A 36 -5.90 -14.68 0.51
CA VAL A 36 -5.04 -14.47 1.69
C VAL A 36 -4.08 -15.66 1.90
N ARG A 37 -4.59 -16.89 1.82
CA ARG A 37 -3.73 -18.09 1.93
C ARG A 37 -2.66 -18.11 0.83
N ALA A 38 -3.06 -17.90 -0.43
CA ALA A 38 -2.12 -17.88 -1.55
C ALA A 38 -1.05 -16.79 -1.43
N ALA A 39 -1.42 -15.62 -0.90
CA ALA A 39 -0.47 -14.55 -0.60
C ALA A 39 0.59 -15.02 0.42
N LEU A 40 0.15 -15.57 1.55
CA LEU A 40 1.05 -16.05 2.61
C LEU A 40 1.91 -17.23 2.16
N ASP A 41 1.36 -18.15 1.36
CA ASP A 41 2.09 -19.30 0.82
C ASP A 41 3.15 -18.87 -0.21
N ALA A 42 2.92 -17.75 -0.91
CA ALA A 42 3.89 -17.13 -1.81
C ALA A 42 4.90 -16.21 -1.10
N GLY A 43 4.79 -16.04 0.23
CA GLY A 43 5.70 -15.22 1.05
C GLY A 43 5.30 -13.74 1.15
N VAL A 44 4.11 -13.36 0.68
CA VAL A 44 3.55 -12.01 0.86
C VAL A 44 3.05 -11.89 2.30
N SER A 45 3.74 -11.10 3.11
CA SER A 45 3.42 -10.91 4.53
C SER A 45 3.11 -9.45 4.91
N PHE A 46 3.18 -8.52 3.97
CA PHE A 46 2.76 -7.12 4.13
C PHE A 46 1.42 -6.89 3.44
N PHE A 47 0.41 -6.48 4.20
CA PHE A 47 -0.94 -6.18 3.71
C PHE A 47 -1.28 -4.73 4.00
N ASP A 48 -1.87 -4.02 3.03
CA ASP A 48 -2.16 -2.60 3.11
C ASP A 48 -3.64 -2.30 2.88
N THR A 49 -4.33 -1.83 3.93
CA THR A 49 -5.72 -1.37 3.90
C THR A 49 -5.84 0.13 4.20
N ALA A 50 -7.04 0.63 4.40
CA ALA A 50 -7.34 1.97 4.92
C ALA A 50 -8.74 2.00 5.53
N ASP A 51 -8.98 2.95 6.43
CA ASP A 51 -10.29 3.20 7.02
C ASP A 51 -11.34 3.61 5.98
N ALA A 52 -10.94 4.33 4.94
CA ALA A 52 -11.82 4.78 3.87
C ALA A 52 -12.13 3.73 2.80
N TYR A 53 -11.50 2.53 2.85
CA TYR A 53 -11.77 1.47 1.87
C TYR A 53 -13.01 0.66 2.22
N GLY A 54 -13.79 0.33 1.20
CA GLY A 54 -15.01 -0.46 1.32
C GLY A 54 -15.82 -0.42 0.04
N PRO A 55 -16.96 -1.14 0.01
CA PRO A 55 -17.89 -1.07 -1.10
C PRO A 55 -18.31 0.39 -1.33
N GLY A 56 -18.20 0.83 -2.61
CA GLY A 56 -18.33 2.25 -2.98
C GLY A 56 -19.76 2.78 -2.92
N ASP A 57 -20.07 3.43 -3.91
CA ASP A 57 -21.06 4.43 -4.29
C ASP A 57 -22.50 4.27 -3.78
N GLU A 58 -23.02 3.06 -3.58
CA GLU A 58 -24.42 2.87 -3.15
C GLU A 58 -24.65 2.90 -1.62
N LEU A 59 -23.59 2.75 -0.82
CA LEU A 59 -23.66 2.69 0.64
C LEU A 59 -23.05 3.90 1.34
N GLY A 60 -22.44 4.79 0.60
CA GLY A 60 -21.94 6.09 1.06
C GLY A 60 -20.95 5.99 2.24
N ALA A 61 -20.99 6.98 3.11
CA ALA A 61 -20.15 7.07 4.29
C ALA A 61 -20.28 5.89 5.27
N ARG A 62 -21.35 5.09 5.15
CA ARG A 62 -21.60 3.90 6.01
C ARG A 62 -20.57 2.78 5.79
N THR A 63 -19.80 2.83 4.71
CA THR A 63 -18.77 1.82 4.38
C THR A 63 -17.39 2.16 4.93
N GLN A 64 -17.23 3.31 5.59
CA GLN A 64 -15.99 3.68 6.26
C GLN A 64 -15.54 2.56 7.22
N GLY A 65 -14.33 2.01 7.00
CA GLY A 65 -13.79 0.92 7.80
C GLY A 65 -14.25 -0.49 7.43
N ALA A 66 -15.07 -0.66 6.39
CA ALA A 66 -15.57 -1.97 6.00
C ALA A 66 -14.42 -2.91 5.59
N ASN A 67 -13.41 -2.40 4.88
CA ASN A 67 -12.27 -3.21 4.45
C ASN A 67 -11.37 -3.62 5.63
N GLU A 68 -11.16 -2.73 6.62
CA GLU A 68 -10.44 -3.07 7.86
C GLU A 68 -11.13 -4.22 8.60
N SER A 69 -12.45 -4.12 8.78
CA SER A 69 -13.24 -5.16 9.46
C SER A 69 -13.24 -6.49 8.68
N LEU A 70 -13.30 -6.43 7.35
CA LEU A 70 -13.24 -7.61 6.48
C LEU A 70 -11.92 -8.34 6.63
N ILE A 71 -10.78 -7.63 6.49
CA ILE A 71 -9.47 -8.28 6.54
C ILE A 71 -9.15 -8.79 7.94
N ALA A 72 -9.49 -8.03 9.00
CA ALA A 72 -9.33 -8.48 10.37
C ALA A 72 -10.07 -9.81 10.60
N GLY A 73 -11.36 -9.88 10.22
CA GLY A 73 -12.15 -11.10 10.34
C GLY A 73 -11.62 -12.28 9.52
N LEU A 74 -11.05 -12.04 8.34
CA LEU A 74 -10.42 -13.10 7.53
C LEU A 74 -9.12 -13.62 8.17
N LEU A 75 -8.28 -12.74 8.69
CA LEU A 75 -7.04 -13.13 9.36
C LEU A 75 -7.31 -13.96 10.63
N ASP A 76 -8.35 -13.60 11.40
CA ASP A 76 -8.78 -14.35 12.57
C ASP A 76 -9.36 -15.72 12.21
N GLU A 77 -10.27 -15.77 11.23
CA GLU A 77 -10.87 -17.02 10.73
C GLU A 77 -9.80 -18.01 10.23
N LEU A 78 -8.75 -17.49 9.62
CA LEU A 78 -7.65 -18.29 9.10
C LEU A 78 -6.58 -18.62 10.16
N GLY A 79 -6.59 -17.93 11.32
CA GLY A 79 -5.57 -18.09 12.36
C GLY A 79 -4.17 -17.65 11.92
N VAL A 80 -4.07 -16.59 11.08
CA VAL A 80 -2.81 -16.17 10.45
C VAL A 80 -2.44 -14.71 10.76
N ARG A 81 -3.10 -14.08 11.72
CA ARG A 81 -2.90 -12.67 12.07
C ARG A 81 -1.43 -12.33 12.37
N ASP A 82 -0.74 -13.19 13.10
CA ASP A 82 0.66 -13.05 13.50
C ASP A 82 1.68 -13.24 12.35
N ARG A 83 1.22 -13.71 11.19
CA ARG A 83 2.02 -13.85 9.97
C ARG A 83 1.98 -12.60 9.07
N VAL A 84 1.19 -11.58 9.43
CA VAL A 84 0.93 -10.42 8.59
C VAL A 84 1.31 -9.14 9.30
N LEU A 85 2.16 -8.33 8.67
CA LEU A 85 2.29 -6.91 8.98
C LEU A 85 1.13 -6.18 8.28
N LEU A 86 0.10 -5.82 9.04
CA LEU A 86 -1.07 -5.12 8.51
C LEU A 86 -0.93 -3.62 8.71
N ALA A 87 -0.92 -2.88 7.60
CA ALA A 87 -0.97 -1.42 7.57
C ALA A 87 -2.38 -0.93 7.32
N THR A 88 -2.73 0.18 7.95
CA THR A 88 -3.95 0.94 7.62
C THR A 88 -3.66 2.45 7.53
N LYS A 89 -4.64 3.23 7.12
CA LYS A 89 -4.50 4.66 6.87
C LYS A 89 -5.73 5.42 7.37
N GLY A 90 -5.55 6.71 7.67
CA GLY A 90 -6.64 7.65 7.96
C GLY A 90 -6.37 9.05 7.43
N GLY A 91 -7.41 9.88 7.44
CA GLY A 91 -7.38 11.24 6.87
C GLY A 91 -8.08 11.35 5.51
N HIS A 92 -8.39 10.24 4.84
CA HIS A 92 -9.42 10.18 3.79
C HIS A 92 -10.76 9.84 4.42
N VAL A 93 -11.81 10.51 4.00
CA VAL A 93 -13.15 10.26 4.50
C VAL A 93 -14.13 10.03 3.36
N ARG A 94 -15.18 9.26 3.64
CA ARG A 94 -16.33 9.12 2.76
C ARG A 94 -17.42 10.04 3.26
N VAL A 95 -17.90 10.93 2.43
CA VAL A 95 -18.93 11.90 2.79
C VAL A 95 -20.16 11.79 1.89
N GLY A 96 -21.29 12.20 2.43
CA GLY A 96 -22.58 12.17 1.73
C GLY A 96 -23.14 10.76 1.52
N ASP A 97 -24.31 10.69 0.92
CA ASP A 97 -24.99 9.42 0.59
C ASP A 97 -24.36 8.76 -0.66
N ASP A 98 -23.67 9.55 -1.47
CA ASP A 98 -22.93 9.10 -2.65
C ASP A 98 -21.53 8.55 -2.33
N GLY A 99 -21.08 8.64 -1.07
CA GLY A 99 -19.80 8.12 -0.61
C GLY A 99 -18.58 8.74 -1.29
N ARG A 100 -18.70 9.99 -1.76
CA ARG A 100 -17.57 10.67 -2.40
C ARG A 100 -16.40 10.83 -1.45
N TRP A 101 -15.22 10.88 -2.03
CA TRP A 101 -13.99 11.08 -1.29
C TRP A 101 -13.81 12.53 -0.87
N ASP A 102 -13.39 12.73 0.38
CA ASP A 102 -13.00 14.01 0.94
C ASP A 102 -11.80 13.83 1.88
N LEU A 103 -11.28 14.91 2.44
CA LEU A 103 -10.13 14.91 3.34
C LEU A 103 -10.53 15.54 4.68
N ASP A 104 -10.01 14.98 5.77
CA ASP A 104 -10.03 15.59 7.09
C ASP A 104 -8.73 15.20 7.83
N SER A 105 -7.75 16.11 7.81
CA SER A 105 -6.50 15.96 8.55
C SER A 105 -6.49 16.75 9.86
N SER A 106 -7.66 17.14 10.37
CA SER A 106 -7.73 17.75 11.70
C SER A 106 -7.20 16.82 12.78
N SER A 107 -6.54 17.37 13.80
CA SER A 107 -5.99 16.58 14.93
C SER A 107 -7.06 15.72 15.61
N ALA A 108 -8.27 16.26 15.75
CA ALA A 108 -9.38 15.52 16.35
C ALA A 108 -9.78 14.30 15.49
N HIS A 109 -9.91 14.49 14.18
CA HIS A 109 -10.28 13.40 13.26
C HIS A 109 -9.20 12.33 13.20
N LEU A 110 -7.92 12.70 13.02
CA LEU A 110 -6.84 11.72 12.90
C LEU A 110 -6.71 10.84 14.16
N LYS A 111 -6.83 11.43 15.35
CA LYS A 111 -6.84 10.67 16.61
C LYS A 111 -8.04 9.74 16.72
N GLN A 112 -9.23 10.21 16.32
CA GLN A 112 -10.44 9.39 16.30
C GLN A 112 -10.32 8.25 15.27
N ALA A 113 -9.77 8.52 14.08
CA ALA A 113 -9.54 7.51 13.05
C ALA A 113 -8.64 6.37 13.54
N VAL A 114 -7.58 6.69 14.31
CA VAL A 114 -6.72 5.66 14.94
C VAL A 114 -7.53 4.81 15.91
N ASP A 115 -8.35 5.41 16.80
CA ASP A 115 -9.16 4.69 17.77
C ASP A 115 -10.22 3.81 17.09
N ASP A 116 -10.78 4.29 16.01
CA ASP A 116 -11.75 3.56 15.21
C ASP A 116 -11.10 2.37 14.48
N SER A 117 -9.90 2.57 13.91
CA SER A 117 -9.13 1.50 13.28
C SER A 117 -8.71 0.43 14.28
N LEU A 118 -8.25 0.80 15.47
CA LEU A 118 -7.95 -0.17 16.56
C LEU A 118 -9.14 -1.09 16.86
N ARG A 119 -10.34 -0.50 16.98
CA ARG A 119 -11.58 -1.27 17.25
C ARG A 119 -11.94 -2.20 16.09
N ARG A 120 -11.88 -1.71 14.83
CA ARG A 120 -12.22 -2.51 13.66
C ARG A 120 -11.22 -3.62 13.38
N LEU A 121 -9.95 -3.35 13.60
CA LEU A 121 -8.88 -4.34 13.46
C LEU A 121 -8.81 -5.32 14.64
N GLY A 122 -9.43 -5.01 15.78
CA GLY A 122 -9.42 -5.86 16.98
C GLY A 122 -8.03 -5.96 17.63
N VAL A 123 -7.23 -4.89 17.59
CA VAL A 123 -5.87 -4.85 18.14
C VAL A 123 -5.71 -3.70 19.13
N GLU A 124 -4.79 -3.85 20.09
CA GLU A 124 -4.45 -2.79 21.05
C GLU A 124 -3.43 -1.79 20.47
N ARG A 125 -2.68 -2.21 19.42
CA ARG A 125 -1.67 -1.41 18.75
C ARG A 125 -1.64 -1.71 17.26
N ILE A 126 -1.69 -0.68 16.41
CA ILE A 126 -1.57 -0.81 14.95
C ILE A 126 -0.09 -0.89 14.59
N ALA A 127 0.30 -1.87 13.78
CA ALA A 127 1.69 -2.06 13.38
C ALA A 127 2.21 -0.91 12.51
N LEU A 128 1.46 -0.49 11.49
CA LEU A 128 1.78 0.66 10.64
C LEU A 128 0.50 1.45 10.36
N TRP A 129 0.47 2.71 10.79
CA TRP A 129 -0.61 3.63 10.48
C TRP A 129 -0.10 4.77 9.61
N GLN A 130 -0.79 5.07 8.51
CA GLN A 130 -0.33 6.02 7.51
C GLN A 130 -1.28 7.22 7.39
N HIS A 131 -0.72 8.43 7.31
CA HIS A 131 -1.48 9.59 6.87
C HIS A 131 -1.77 9.43 5.38
N HIS A 132 -3.07 9.32 5.04
CA HIS A 132 -3.50 8.84 3.72
C HIS A 132 -3.20 9.84 2.60
N ARG A 133 -3.36 11.15 2.88
CA ARG A 133 -3.10 12.21 1.91
C ARG A 133 -2.97 13.57 2.60
N PRO A 134 -2.04 14.44 2.15
CA PRO A 134 -2.02 15.83 2.59
C PRO A 134 -3.35 16.53 2.34
N ASP A 135 -3.88 17.21 3.37
CA ASP A 135 -5.08 18.00 3.29
C ASP A 135 -4.68 19.48 3.12
N PRO A 136 -5.05 20.14 2.00
CA PRO A 136 -4.66 21.52 1.74
C PRO A 136 -5.31 22.53 2.71
N GLN A 137 -6.29 22.11 3.51
CA GLN A 137 -6.97 22.96 4.48
C GLN A 137 -6.27 22.98 5.85
N VAL A 138 -5.31 22.07 6.09
CA VAL A 138 -4.58 21.96 7.36
C VAL A 138 -3.08 22.14 7.10
N ASP A 139 -2.43 22.94 7.94
CA ASP A 139 -0.98 23.10 7.85
C ASP A 139 -0.28 21.75 8.05
N TYR A 140 0.62 21.41 7.14
CA TYR A 140 1.24 20.10 7.14
C TYR A 140 2.14 19.86 8.36
N ALA A 141 2.72 20.92 8.94
CA ALA A 141 3.50 20.81 10.18
C ALA A 141 2.59 20.50 11.38
N GLU A 142 1.36 21.04 11.40
CA GLU A 142 0.36 20.69 12.42
C GLU A 142 -0.06 19.23 12.32
N VAL A 143 -0.23 18.71 11.07
CA VAL A 143 -0.49 17.29 10.84
C VAL A 143 0.67 16.44 11.36
N MET A 144 1.93 16.81 11.08
CA MET A 144 3.10 16.09 11.59
C MET A 144 3.16 16.09 13.12
N GLY A 145 2.82 17.21 13.76
CA GLY A 145 2.70 17.30 15.22
C GLY A 145 1.66 16.33 15.77
N THR A 146 0.50 16.24 15.12
CA THR A 146 -0.57 15.28 15.48
C THR A 146 -0.10 13.83 15.32
N LEU A 147 0.59 13.50 14.21
CA LEU A 147 1.14 12.17 14.01
C LEU A 147 2.19 11.80 15.07
N LYS A 148 2.99 12.78 15.51
CA LYS A 148 3.93 12.58 16.62
C LYS A 148 3.21 12.25 17.93
N GLU A 149 2.13 12.97 18.26
CA GLU A 149 1.32 12.66 19.44
C GLU A 149 0.67 11.27 19.34
N ILE A 150 0.19 10.88 18.17
CA ILE A 150 -0.34 9.54 17.90
C ILE A 150 0.75 8.47 18.13
N ALA A 151 1.94 8.66 17.60
CA ALA A 151 3.06 7.74 17.79
C ALA A 151 3.46 7.63 19.28
N ASP A 152 3.57 8.77 19.97
CA ASP A 152 3.95 8.83 21.39
C ASP A 152 2.89 8.25 22.32
N SER A 153 1.62 8.16 21.88
CA SER A 153 0.55 7.53 22.64
C SER A 153 0.70 6.00 22.79
N GLY A 154 1.55 5.39 21.96
CA GLY A 154 1.73 3.93 21.92
C GLY A 154 0.63 3.17 21.17
N LYS A 155 -0.41 3.84 20.65
CA LYS A 155 -1.51 3.24 19.88
C LYS A 155 -1.07 2.73 18.51
N VAL A 156 0.00 3.30 17.96
CA VAL A 156 0.62 2.86 16.71
C VAL A 156 2.08 2.52 16.97
N GLU A 157 2.61 1.55 16.26
CA GLU A 157 4.03 1.17 16.38
C GLU A 157 4.91 1.98 15.43
N MET A 158 4.46 2.13 14.21
CA MET A 158 5.15 2.83 13.13
C MET A 158 4.18 3.76 12.40
N VAL A 159 4.72 4.84 11.85
CA VAL A 159 3.99 5.83 11.06
C VAL A 159 4.48 5.81 9.62
N GLY A 160 3.56 6.00 8.69
CA GLY A 160 3.84 6.23 7.28
C GLY A 160 3.17 7.49 6.76
N LEU A 161 3.65 7.98 5.63
CA LEU A 161 3.04 9.07 4.87
C LEU A 161 2.57 8.55 3.52
N SER A 162 1.48 9.09 2.98
CA SER A 162 1.04 8.74 1.64
C SER A 162 0.73 9.99 0.83
N ASN A 163 1.08 9.96 -0.46
CA ASN A 163 0.93 11.09 -1.38
C ASN A 163 1.68 12.36 -0.93
N ALA A 164 2.77 12.21 -0.20
CA ALA A 164 3.62 13.29 0.27
C ALA A 164 4.72 13.59 -0.76
N ASN A 165 5.00 14.88 -0.98
CA ASN A 165 6.11 15.32 -1.82
C ASN A 165 7.47 15.27 -1.04
N PRO A 166 8.63 15.46 -1.71
CA PRO A 166 9.93 15.40 -1.08
C PRO A 166 10.12 16.33 0.13
N GLU A 167 9.56 17.53 0.09
CA GLU A 167 9.65 18.50 1.21
C GLU A 167 8.83 18.03 2.40
N GLN A 168 7.62 17.53 2.15
CA GLN A 168 6.74 16.96 3.16
C GLN A 168 7.33 15.71 3.82
N ILE A 169 7.99 14.86 3.04
CA ILE A 169 8.70 13.66 3.57
C ILE A 169 9.85 14.09 4.50
N ARG A 170 10.68 15.05 4.10
CA ARG A 170 11.79 15.57 4.92
C ARG A 170 11.27 16.23 6.20
N LEU A 171 10.20 17.02 6.12
CA LEU A 171 9.54 17.60 7.29
C LEU A 171 9.01 16.49 8.21
N GLY A 172 8.31 15.50 7.66
CA GLY A 172 7.81 14.35 8.42
C GLY A 172 8.95 13.63 9.16
N LYS A 173 10.07 13.35 8.48
CA LYS A 173 11.24 12.71 9.11
C LYS A 173 11.85 13.56 10.22
N SER A 174 11.90 14.89 10.04
CA SER A 174 12.43 15.80 11.07
C SER A 174 11.58 15.84 12.35
N VAL A 175 10.25 15.66 12.24
CA VAL A 175 9.31 15.70 13.39
C VAL A 175 9.13 14.32 14.02
N LEU A 176 8.93 13.30 13.19
CA LEU A 176 8.60 11.94 13.63
C LEU A 176 9.84 11.09 13.96
N GLY A 177 11.02 11.48 13.46
CA GLY A 177 12.25 10.72 13.69
C GLY A 177 12.13 9.27 13.22
N ASP A 178 12.48 8.33 14.10
CA ASP A 178 12.47 6.89 13.79
C ASP A 178 11.05 6.28 13.77
N ALA A 179 10.04 7.00 14.22
CA ALA A 179 8.65 6.56 14.08
C ALA A 179 8.20 6.56 12.61
N LEU A 180 8.74 7.45 11.76
CA LEU A 180 8.47 7.45 10.32
C LEU A 180 9.31 6.37 9.63
N VAL A 181 8.64 5.40 8.99
CA VAL A 181 9.28 4.23 8.36
C VAL A 181 8.94 4.06 6.88
N SER A 182 7.85 4.66 6.40
CA SER A 182 7.42 4.44 5.01
C SER A 182 6.78 5.66 4.36
N VAL A 183 6.86 5.69 3.04
CA VAL A 183 6.13 6.62 2.16
C VAL A 183 5.40 5.80 1.10
N GLN A 184 4.13 6.10 0.87
CA GLN A 184 3.29 5.39 -0.09
C GLN A 184 2.75 6.36 -1.15
N ASN A 185 3.36 6.38 -2.33
CA ASN A 185 2.95 7.24 -3.44
C ASN A 185 2.65 6.42 -4.70
N GLN A 186 1.95 7.04 -5.66
CA GLN A 186 1.72 6.42 -6.96
C GLN A 186 3.04 6.24 -7.71
N PHE A 187 3.29 5.02 -8.19
CA PHE A 187 4.39 4.76 -9.10
C PHE A 187 4.05 3.56 -9.99
N SER A 188 4.30 3.69 -11.29
CA SER A 188 4.04 2.64 -12.29
C SER A 188 4.71 3.02 -13.61
N PRO A 189 4.74 2.16 -14.63
CA PRO A 189 5.21 2.54 -15.97
C PRO A 189 4.52 3.78 -16.55
N ALA A 190 3.23 3.95 -16.26
CA ALA A 190 2.42 5.09 -16.71
C ALA A 190 2.54 6.33 -15.82
N PHE A 191 3.07 6.22 -14.61
CA PHE A 191 3.17 7.31 -13.64
C PHE A 191 4.51 7.26 -12.91
N ARG A 192 5.47 8.03 -13.39
CA ARG A 192 6.87 8.02 -12.89
C ARG A 192 7.25 9.29 -12.13
N SER A 193 6.31 10.22 -11.93
CA SER A 193 6.57 11.51 -11.29
C SER A 193 6.97 11.40 -9.80
N SER A 194 6.75 10.24 -9.17
CA SER A 194 7.22 9.97 -7.80
C SER A 194 8.66 9.41 -7.73
N ARG A 195 9.44 9.49 -8.80
CA ARG A 195 10.85 9.09 -8.76
C ARG A 195 11.67 9.88 -7.72
N PRO A 196 11.50 11.23 -7.59
CA PRO A 196 12.19 12.00 -6.56
C PRO A 196 11.87 11.55 -5.13
N GLU A 197 10.65 11.07 -4.87
CA GLU A 197 10.26 10.56 -3.56
C GLU A 197 10.94 9.22 -3.24
N ILE A 198 11.18 8.36 -4.26
CA ILE A 198 11.98 7.13 -4.09
C ILE A 198 13.40 7.49 -3.65
N ASP A 199 14.05 8.47 -4.31
CA ASP A 199 15.39 8.90 -4.00
C ASP A 199 15.47 9.47 -2.57
N VAL A 200 14.47 10.28 -2.15
CA VAL A 200 14.38 10.79 -0.78
C VAL A 200 14.17 9.67 0.24
N CYS A 201 13.37 8.66 -0.08
CA CYS A 201 13.17 7.52 0.80
C CYS A 201 14.47 6.73 1.00
N GLU A 202 15.23 6.50 -0.06
CA GLU A 202 16.55 5.85 0.01
C GLU A 202 17.53 6.65 0.86
N ASP A 203 17.64 7.98 0.65
CA ASP A 203 18.47 8.88 1.44
C ASP A 203 18.15 8.82 2.95
N LEU A 204 16.87 8.66 3.30
CA LEU A 204 16.37 8.71 4.68
C LEU A 204 16.17 7.34 5.33
N GLY A 205 16.44 6.24 4.60
CA GLY A 205 16.21 4.88 5.07
C GLY A 205 14.72 4.57 5.30
N LEU A 206 13.84 5.09 4.43
CA LEU A 206 12.40 4.88 4.46
C LEU A 206 11.99 3.89 3.36
N THR A 207 11.03 3.02 3.66
CA THR A 207 10.44 2.15 2.65
C THR A 207 9.51 2.94 1.74
N PHE A 208 9.69 2.82 0.43
CA PHE A 208 8.75 3.38 -0.55
C PHE A 208 7.77 2.29 -1.00
N LEU A 209 6.47 2.57 -0.92
CA LEU A 209 5.37 1.67 -1.20
C LEU A 209 4.62 2.15 -2.46
N PRO A 210 4.97 1.69 -3.68
CA PRO A 210 4.21 2.03 -4.88
C PRO A 210 2.76 1.58 -4.77
N TRP A 211 1.80 2.52 -4.76
CA TRP A 211 0.41 2.19 -4.98
C TRP A 211 0.04 2.34 -6.46
N GLY A 212 -0.90 1.50 -6.93
CA GLY A 212 -1.24 1.42 -8.34
C GLY A 212 -0.09 0.97 -9.25
N PRO A 213 0.75 0.01 -8.82
CA PRO A 213 2.00 -0.37 -9.50
C PRO A 213 1.75 -0.87 -10.92
N LEU A 214 0.57 -1.41 -11.21
CA LEU A 214 0.17 -1.91 -12.53
C LEU A 214 -0.66 -0.89 -13.33
N GLY A 215 -0.57 0.42 -13.02
CA GLY A 215 -1.26 1.49 -13.72
C GLY A 215 -2.71 1.74 -13.26
N GLY A 216 -3.14 1.16 -12.14
CA GLY A 216 -4.48 1.34 -11.56
C GLY A 216 -5.49 0.26 -11.93
N LEU A 217 -6.75 0.46 -11.51
CA LEU A 217 -7.81 -0.56 -11.48
C LEU A 217 -8.15 -1.21 -12.83
N SER A 218 -8.07 -0.45 -13.92
CA SER A 218 -8.45 -0.91 -15.28
C SER A 218 -7.25 -1.25 -16.15
N SER A 219 -6.06 -0.76 -15.83
CA SER A 219 -4.89 -0.80 -16.72
C SER A 219 -4.04 -2.06 -16.61
N ALA A 220 -4.15 -2.80 -15.52
CA ALA A 220 -3.32 -3.99 -15.29
C ALA A 220 -3.46 -5.06 -16.39
N LYS A 221 -4.65 -5.22 -16.99
CA LYS A 221 -4.91 -6.16 -18.08
C LYS A 221 -4.36 -5.68 -19.43
N GLU A 222 -4.27 -4.37 -19.62
CA GLU A 222 -3.87 -3.70 -20.86
C GLU A 222 -2.39 -3.28 -20.81
N LEU A 223 -1.69 -3.63 -19.75
CA LEU A 223 -0.33 -3.17 -19.48
C LEU A 223 0.63 -3.55 -20.63
N GLY A 224 0.55 -4.78 -21.13
CA GLY A 224 1.35 -5.25 -22.25
C GLY A 224 1.04 -4.51 -23.56
N ASP A 225 -0.23 -4.15 -23.81
CA ASP A 225 -0.65 -3.43 -25.00
C ASP A 225 -0.21 -1.96 -24.97
N LYS A 226 -0.23 -1.35 -23.77
CA LYS A 226 0.15 0.05 -23.56
C LYS A 226 1.65 0.27 -23.43
N HIS A 227 2.38 -0.72 -22.91
CA HIS A 227 3.81 -0.65 -22.60
C HIS A 227 4.56 -1.81 -23.29
N ARG A 228 4.82 -1.63 -24.58
CA ARG A 228 5.39 -2.68 -25.46
C ARG A 228 6.71 -3.26 -24.94
N ALA A 229 7.61 -2.44 -24.39
CA ALA A 229 8.88 -2.90 -23.86
C ALA A 229 8.70 -3.93 -22.73
N PHE A 230 7.70 -3.71 -21.86
CA PHE A 230 7.37 -4.65 -20.79
C PHE A 230 6.81 -5.97 -21.32
N ALA A 231 5.99 -5.94 -22.38
CA ALA A 231 5.45 -7.14 -23.02
C ALA A 231 6.55 -7.98 -23.70
N GLU A 232 7.46 -7.33 -24.44
CA GLU A 232 8.55 -8.01 -25.14
C GLU A 232 9.53 -8.68 -24.18
N ILE A 233 9.86 -8.03 -23.05
CA ILE A 233 10.71 -8.63 -22.02
C ILE A 233 9.96 -9.79 -21.31
N ALA A 234 8.67 -9.62 -21.06
CA ALA A 234 7.85 -10.67 -20.48
C ALA A 234 7.81 -11.93 -21.35
N GLU A 235 7.66 -11.75 -22.68
CA GLU A 235 7.72 -12.87 -23.65
C GLU A 235 9.10 -13.56 -23.63
N ALA A 236 10.19 -12.80 -23.59
CA ALA A 236 11.55 -13.35 -23.55
C ALA A 236 11.82 -14.17 -22.28
N HIS A 237 11.26 -13.77 -21.14
CA HIS A 237 11.39 -14.49 -19.87
C HIS A 237 10.30 -15.56 -19.66
N GLY A 238 9.26 -15.63 -20.51
CA GLY A 238 8.15 -16.57 -20.36
C GLY A 238 7.27 -16.27 -19.14
N VAL A 239 7.14 -14.99 -18.77
CA VAL A 239 6.39 -14.50 -17.61
C VAL A 239 5.30 -13.49 -18.01
N SER A 240 4.51 -13.02 -17.07
CA SER A 240 3.52 -11.97 -17.34
C SER A 240 4.15 -10.57 -17.41
N PRO A 241 3.58 -9.64 -18.19
CA PRO A 241 4.00 -8.23 -18.18
C PRO A 241 3.86 -7.60 -16.78
N GLN A 242 2.94 -8.11 -15.95
CA GLN A 242 2.76 -7.71 -14.56
C GLN A 242 3.97 -8.07 -13.70
N GLN A 243 4.52 -9.28 -13.88
CA GLN A 243 5.76 -9.69 -13.19
C GLN A 243 6.93 -8.80 -13.60
N VAL A 244 7.11 -8.51 -14.89
CA VAL A 244 8.18 -7.61 -15.35
C VAL A 244 8.04 -6.22 -14.77
N THR A 245 6.80 -5.70 -14.69
CA THR A 245 6.54 -4.40 -14.09
C THR A 245 6.92 -4.34 -12.62
N LEU A 246 6.48 -5.32 -11.83
CA LEU A 246 6.80 -5.36 -10.41
C LEU A 246 8.29 -5.61 -10.15
N ALA A 247 8.96 -6.45 -10.96
CA ALA A 247 10.40 -6.64 -10.90
C ALA A 247 11.16 -5.35 -11.25
N TRP A 248 10.70 -4.60 -12.25
CA TRP A 248 11.26 -3.28 -12.59
C TRP A 248 11.08 -2.28 -11.44
N GLU A 249 9.93 -2.24 -10.78
CA GLU A 249 9.73 -1.38 -9.59
C GLU A 249 10.66 -1.79 -8.44
N LEU A 250 10.83 -3.07 -8.19
CA LEU A 250 11.77 -3.59 -7.20
C LEU A 250 13.22 -3.19 -7.49
N ALA A 251 13.58 -3.07 -8.78
CA ALA A 251 14.92 -2.68 -9.23
C ALA A 251 15.17 -1.16 -9.07
N GLN A 252 14.14 -0.33 -8.83
CA GLN A 252 14.30 1.11 -8.66
C GLN A 252 15.10 1.48 -7.40
N SER A 253 14.94 0.70 -6.32
CA SER A 253 15.69 0.87 -5.08
C SER A 253 15.49 -0.36 -4.17
N PRO A 254 16.47 -0.71 -3.31
CA PRO A 254 16.29 -1.76 -2.30
C PRO A 254 15.21 -1.40 -1.25
N TRP A 255 14.77 -0.16 -1.20
CA TRP A 255 13.72 0.33 -0.30
C TRP A 255 12.31 0.28 -0.89
N VAL A 256 12.12 -0.19 -2.12
CA VAL A 256 10.80 -0.25 -2.78
C VAL A 256 10.10 -1.57 -2.47
N ILE A 257 8.85 -1.53 -2.02
CA ILE A 257 7.96 -2.71 -1.86
C ILE A 257 6.63 -2.39 -2.57
N PRO A 258 6.43 -2.88 -3.81
CA PRO A 258 5.16 -2.69 -4.52
C PRO A 258 3.99 -3.38 -3.81
N ILE A 259 2.82 -2.72 -3.84
CA ILE A 259 1.57 -3.21 -3.22
C ILE A 259 0.47 -3.43 -4.26
N PRO A 260 0.64 -4.38 -5.21
CA PRO A 260 -0.41 -4.67 -6.18
C PRO A 260 -1.70 -5.13 -5.51
N GLY A 261 -2.83 -4.69 -6.07
CA GLY A 261 -4.14 -5.21 -5.68
C GLY A 261 -4.41 -6.57 -6.31
N ALA A 262 -4.91 -7.53 -5.52
CA ALA A 262 -5.33 -8.84 -6.03
C ALA A 262 -6.63 -9.30 -5.38
N LYS A 263 -7.54 -9.85 -6.20
CA LYS A 263 -8.85 -10.41 -5.77
C LYS A 263 -8.92 -11.93 -5.89
N ARG A 264 -7.88 -12.56 -6.46
CA ARG A 264 -7.84 -14.00 -6.76
C ARG A 264 -6.47 -14.56 -6.43
N PRO A 265 -6.41 -15.84 -6.00
CA PRO A 265 -5.16 -16.53 -5.72
C PRO A 265 -4.12 -16.41 -6.84
N SER A 266 -4.54 -16.67 -8.10
CA SER A 266 -3.64 -16.59 -9.26
C SER A 266 -3.00 -15.22 -9.46
N SER A 267 -3.73 -14.13 -9.16
CA SER A 267 -3.21 -12.77 -9.33
C SER A 267 -2.12 -12.43 -8.31
N ILE A 268 -2.29 -12.84 -7.05
CA ILE A 268 -1.28 -12.58 -6.02
C ILE A 268 -0.08 -13.51 -6.16
N THR A 269 -0.28 -14.75 -6.59
CA THR A 269 0.82 -15.68 -6.86
C THR A 269 1.67 -15.20 -8.03
N ASP A 270 1.03 -14.70 -9.11
CA ASP A 270 1.72 -14.10 -10.25
C ASP A 270 2.53 -12.87 -9.83
N ALA A 271 1.91 -11.95 -9.06
CA ALA A 271 2.59 -10.76 -8.55
C ALA A 271 3.77 -11.11 -7.63
N ALA A 272 3.62 -12.10 -6.76
CA ALA A 272 4.67 -12.54 -5.85
C ALA A 272 5.89 -13.12 -6.58
N ALA A 273 5.67 -13.79 -7.72
CA ALA A 273 6.74 -14.37 -8.54
C ALA A 273 7.67 -13.29 -9.11
N ALA A 274 7.23 -12.02 -9.22
CA ALA A 274 8.07 -10.90 -9.65
C ALA A 274 9.31 -10.71 -8.77
N ALA A 275 9.23 -11.08 -7.50
CA ALA A 275 10.37 -10.95 -6.58
C ALA A 275 11.53 -11.93 -6.90
N GLU A 276 11.29 -12.97 -7.69
CA GLU A 276 12.32 -13.93 -8.13
C GLU A 276 12.79 -13.65 -9.56
N LEU A 277 12.18 -12.67 -10.25
CA LEU A 277 12.54 -12.33 -11.62
C LEU A 277 13.75 -11.37 -11.62
N GLU A 278 14.86 -11.86 -12.13
CA GLU A 278 16.07 -11.05 -12.31
C GLU A 278 16.07 -10.39 -13.69
N LEU A 279 16.00 -9.06 -13.71
CA LEU A 279 16.14 -8.27 -14.92
C LEU A 279 17.60 -7.84 -15.08
N THR A 280 18.11 -7.93 -16.29
CA THR A 280 19.45 -7.43 -16.63
C THR A 280 19.49 -5.90 -16.59
N ALA A 281 20.69 -5.32 -16.44
CA ALA A 281 20.87 -3.86 -16.48
C ALA A 281 20.39 -3.27 -17.83
N GLU A 282 20.54 -3.99 -18.93
CA GLU A 282 20.06 -3.55 -20.26
C GLU A 282 18.53 -3.54 -20.32
N GLU A 283 17.86 -4.54 -19.75
CA GLU A 283 16.40 -4.58 -19.68
C GLU A 283 15.86 -3.47 -18.78
N ILE A 284 16.46 -3.23 -17.61
CA ILE A 284 16.09 -2.13 -16.72
C ILE A 284 16.22 -0.79 -17.45
N ALA A 285 17.37 -0.53 -18.10
CA ALA A 285 17.58 0.71 -18.85
C ALA A 285 16.56 0.87 -19.99
N ARG A 286 16.19 -0.22 -20.66
CA ARG A 286 15.16 -0.23 -21.69
C ARG A 286 13.76 0.09 -21.13
N LEU A 287 13.43 -0.46 -19.96
CA LEU A 287 12.16 -0.21 -19.26
C LEU A 287 12.09 1.22 -18.71
N ASP A 288 13.22 1.77 -18.27
CA ASP A 288 13.31 3.16 -17.81
C ASP A 288 13.09 4.17 -18.95
N ALA A 289 13.46 3.81 -20.16
CA ALA A 289 13.30 4.66 -21.36
C ALA A 289 11.94 4.51 -22.07
N ALA A 290 11.07 3.57 -21.66
CA ALA A 290 9.83 3.18 -22.35
C ALA A 290 8.60 4.02 -21.97
#